data_0b763cd5631fce7fcb37364c258d8bb5
#
_entry.id   0b763cd5631fce7fcb37364c258d8bb5
#
_cell.length_a   1.000
_cell.length_b   1.000
_cell.length_c   1.000
_cell.angle_alpha   90.00
_cell.angle_beta   90.00
_cell.angle_gamma   90.00
#
_symmetry.space_group_name_H-M   'P 1'
#
loop_
_entity.id
_entity.type
_entity.pdbx_description
1 polymer ?
#
loop_
_entity_poly.entity_id
_entity_poly.type
_entity_poly.pdbx_seq_one_letter_code
_entity_poly.pdbx_strand_id
1 'polypeptide(L)'
;MSPESSLTLTAGNRLARWLHEEHARDALAQGATVWETPDILPWSAWLEKLWDEAIETGAAGAHPPIRLGDGQALALWEGIIREWAGADSLLQPSATAELAQQAWQLVHDWRVPIGIDGTMAEDVRAFSGWSTRYRETCERHHWLDGARLIEALIPLVRAGRLSLPAKILLRGFDAFTPAQRLLLDALVAVGVSLDSAPAPAAAADASRVVLPMWRDEVQAAARFARARLHANPRARIGIVVPDLARHRELVCRIFDDLLAPDTRLPGGAVKPRPYNVSLGRALAEVSPVAEALALLSHSAMLHRTGTLVVESACAWLRSPYLNGAGEEWATRARLERYLREAREPVVTLKYLLHAAQGQGHDLENCPQLAGHLNDWRHQLTQLPKRAMPSQWVPVLTALLAAAGWPGNRPHDSHEHQALEHWRDLLGELRRYDAVTGVVAIDDIVARVQTMARATIFQPQAPMVPVQIVGLLEASGLRFDHLWVLGLQDENWPAAPRPHPFLPPALQRRLGLPHATPERELDYARQRTAQLISAGSEVVFSSARMEGDRLLAPSPLMQDLPERLPEAIGLDELLCHRDVIHRQRRTEAWQDDHAVPLAAGSAP
;
A
#
# COMPACT_ATOMS: atom_id res chain seq x y z
N MET A 1 9.91 -25.36 -25.78
CA MET A 1 9.44 -25.69 -24.41
C MET A 1 9.07 -27.16 -24.36
N SER A 2 9.52 -27.87 -23.33
CA SER A 2 9.17 -29.28 -23.13
C SER A 2 7.64 -29.43 -22.95
N PRO A 3 7.02 -30.48 -23.45
CA PRO A 3 5.56 -30.67 -23.38
C PRO A 3 5.00 -30.90 -21.95
N GLU A 4 5.81 -30.74 -20.92
CA GLU A 4 5.46 -30.94 -19.51
C GLU A 4 5.44 -29.64 -18.68
N SER A 5 5.60 -28.46 -19.30
CA SER A 5 5.65 -27.21 -18.52
C SER A 5 4.28 -26.88 -17.91
N SER A 6 4.23 -26.88 -16.58
CA SER A 6 3.05 -26.47 -15.82
C SER A 6 3.28 -25.10 -15.17
N LEU A 7 2.30 -24.21 -15.31
CA LEU A 7 2.30 -22.87 -14.70
C LEU A 7 1.23 -22.79 -13.62
N THR A 8 1.56 -22.26 -12.47
CA THR A 8 0.57 -21.91 -11.44
C THR A 8 0.25 -20.43 -11.51
N LEU A 9 -1.00 -20.09 -11.81
CA LEU A 9 -1.48 -18.71 -11.76
C LEU A 9 -2.21 -18.44 -10.46
N THR A 10 -1.87 -17.35 -9.81
CA THR A 10 -2.49 -16.94 -8.56
C THR A 10 -3.30 -15.65 -8.74
N ALA A 11 -4.35 -15.51 -7.93
CA ALA A 11 -5.18 -14.30 -7.95
C ALA A 11 -4.42 -13.05 -7.49
N GLY A 12 -3.33 -13.19 -6.73
CA GLY A 12 -2.54 -12.06 -6.23
C GLY A 12 -1.10 -12.42 -5.89
N ASN A 13 -0.27 -11.39 -5.79
CA ASN A 13 1.18 -11.48 -5.53
C ASN A 13 1.50 -12.22 -4.22
N ARG A 14 0.65 -12.06 -3.18
CA ARG A 14 0.89 -12.66 -1.88
C ARG A 14 0.77 -14.19 -1.93
N LEU A 15 -0.27 -14.69 -2.59
CA LEU A 15 -0.44 -16.12 -2.74
C LEU A 15 0.71 -16.74 -3.57
N ALA A 16 1.18 -16.04 -4.61
CA ALA A 16 2.35 -16.48 -5.36
C ALA A 16 3.59 -16.62 -4.45
N ARG A 17 3.87 -15.57 -3.66
CA ARG A 17 4.98 -15.59 -2.69
C ARG A 17 4.82 -16.73 -1.67
N TRP A 18 3.62 -16.88 -1.11
CA TRP A 18 3.33 -17.95 -0.17
C TRP A 18 3.61 -19.35 -0.75
N LEU A 19 3.17 -19.61 -1.99
CA LEU A 19 3.40 -20.88 -2.67
C LEU A 19 4.89 -21.12 -2.97
N HIS A 20 5.64 -20.09 -3.35
CA HIS A 20 7.10 -20.18 -3.48
C HIS A 20 7.77 -20.53 -2.15
N GLU A 21 7.35 -19.90 -1.07
CA GLU A 21 7.86 -20.15 0.27
C GLU A 21 7.47 -21.54 0.80
N GLU A 22 6.27 -22.01 0.49
CA GLU A 22 5.81 -23.38 0.81
C GLU A 22 6.65 -24.41 0.07
N HIS A 23 6.88 -24.23 -1.23
CA HIS A 23 7.74 -25.08 -2.04
C HIS A 23 9.18 -25.14 -1.49
N ALA A 24 9.76 -24.00 -1.16
CA ALA A 24 11.11 -23.93 -0.59
C ALA A 24 11.19 -24.66 0.76
N ARG A 25 10.18 -24.53 1.61
CA ARG A 25 10.10 -25.22 2.90
C ARG A 25 10.00 -26.73 2.75
N ASP A 26 9.17 -27.19 1.81
CA ASP A 26 9.00 -28.61 1.52
C ASP A 26 10.30 -29.21 0.98
N ALA A 27 10.99 -28.51 0.09
CA ALA A 27 12.30 -28.92 -0.42
C ALA A 27 13.34 -29.03 0.71
N LEU A 28 13.41 -28.03 1.61
CA LEU A 28 14.29 -28.08 2.79
C LEU A 28 13.94 -29.22 3.75
N ALA A 29 12.65 -29.48 3.97
CA ALA A 29 12.19 -30.58 4.82
C ALA A 29 12.58 -31.97 4.25
N GLN A 30 12.68 -32.06 2.92
CA GLN A 30 13.17 -33.24 2.21
C GLN A 30 14.71 -33.33 2.13
N GLY A 31 15.42 -32.36 2.74
CA GLY A 31 16.89 -32.33 2.77
C GLY A 31 17.54 -31.75 1.52
N ALA A 32 16.78 -31.15 0.62
CA ALA A 32 17.32 -30.48 -0.56
C ALA A 32 18.06 -29.20 -0.17
N THR A 33 19.27 -29.00 -0.72
CA THR A 33 20.04 -27.73 -0.58
C THR A 33 19.89 -26.83 -1.79
N VAL A 34 19.43 -27.37 -2.91
CA VAL A 34 19.13 -26.67 -4.17
C VAL A 34 17.86 -27.28 -4.75
N TRP A 35 16.98 -26.45 -5.27
CA TRP A 35 15.74 -26.87 -5.94
C TRP A 35 15.44 -25.97 -7.12
N GLU A 36 14.68 -26.49 -8.06
CA GLU A 36 14.17 -25.72 -9.18
C GLU A 36 13.03 -24.77 -8.70
N THR A 37 13.11 -23.51 -9.09
CA THR A 37 12.06 -22.54 -8.77
C THR A 37 10.79 -22.87 -9.55
N PRO A 38 9.66 -23.14 -8.88
CA PRO A 38 8.42 -23.46 -9.58
C PRO A 38 7.91 -22.24 -10.37
N ASP A 39 7.29 -22.47 -11.53
CA ASP A 39 6.70 -21.40 -12.34
C ASP A 39 5.35 -20.99 -11.74
N ILE A 40 5.40 -20.05 -10.80
CA ILE A 40 4.24 -19.51 -10.08
C ILE A 40 4.21 -18.01 -10.32
N LEU A 41 3.15 -17.50 -10.95
CA LEU A 41 3.00 -16.10 -11.28
C LEU A 41 1.63 -15.57 -10.85
N PRO A 42 1.55 -14.32 -10.40
CA PRO A 42 0.28 -13.60 -10.30
C PRO A 42 -0.32 -13.41 -11.69
N TRP A 43 -1.66 -13.40 -11.76
CA TRP A 43 -2.40 -13.19 -13.01
C TRP A 43 -1.93 -11.97 -13.78
N SER A 44 -1.81 -10.81 -13.12
CA SER A 44 -1.38 -9.57 -13.76
C SER A 44 0.05 -9.66 -14.33
N ALA A 45 0.98 -10.20 -13.55
CA ALA A 45 2.37 -10.36 -13.99
C ALA A 45 2.50 -11.34 -15.17
N TRP A 46 1.64 -12.37 -15.20
CA TRP A 46 1.60 -13.30 -16.34
C TRP A 46 1.08 -12.65 -17.62
N LEU A 47 0.05 -11.81 -17.54
CA LEU A 47 -0.46 -11.06 -18.69
C LEU A 47 0.62 -10.11 -19.25
N GLU A 48 1.34 -9.43 -18.37
CA GLU A 48 2.46 -8.57 -18.76
C GLU A 48 3.57 -9.35 -19.44
N LYS A 49 3.97 -10.49 -18.86
CA LYS A 49 4.98 -11.40 -19.44
C LYS A 49 4.57 -11.87 -20.85
N LEU A 50 3.29 -12.25 -21.03
CA LEU A 50 2.80 -12.64 -22.34
C LEU A 50 2.85 -11.51 -23.38
N TRP A 51 2.57 -10.29 -22.94
CA TRP A 51 2.65 -9.14 -23.84
C TRP A 51 4.09 -8.80 -24.19
N ASP A 52 5.00 -8.82 -23.23
CA ASP A 52 6.42 -8.58 -23.47
C ASP A 52 7.01 -9.65 -24.41
N GLU A 53 6.66 -10.92 -24.22
CA GLU A 53 7.02 -12.02 -25.14
C GLU A 53 6.44 -11.80 -26.56
N ALA A 54 5.20 -11.30 -26.66
CA ALA A 54 4.59 -10.98 -27.95
C ALA A 54 5.34 -9.87 -28.69
N ILE A 55 5.91 -8.91 -27.98
CA ILE A 55 6.76 -7.86 -28.54
C ILE A 55 8.11 -8.45 -29.01
N GLU A 56 8.78 -9.20 -28.13
CA GLU A 56 10.11 -9.78 -28.40
C GLU A 56 10.09 -10.75 -29.57
N THR A 57 9.04 -11.55 -29.72
CA THR A 57 8.90 -12.51 -30.82
C THR A 57 8.31 -11.89 -32.10
N GLY A 58 7.91 -10.61 -32.05
CA GLY A 58 7.23 -9.96 -33.16
C GLY A 58 5.77 -10.41 -33.37
N ALA A 59 5.23 -11.23 -32.47
CA ALA A 59 3.84 -11.69 -32.52
C ALA A 59 2.82 -10.55 -32.43
N ALA A 60 3.16 -9.49 -31.69
CA ALA A 60 2.35 -8.28 -31.56
C ALA A 60 2.37 -7.36 -32.81
N GLY A 61 3.09 -7.75 -33.89
CA GLY A 61 3.20 -7.00 -35.14
C GLY A 61 4.47 -6.14 -35.22
N ALA A 62 4.67 -5.51 -36.39
CA ALA A 62 5.86 -4.70 -36.67
C ALA A 62 5.93 -3.41 -35.81
N HIS A 63 4.78 -2.90 -35.39
CA HIS A 63 4.67 -1.70 -34.56
C HIS A 63 3.70 -1.99 -33.40
N PRO A 64 4.15 -2.72 -32.35
CA PRO A 64 3.27 -3.02 -31.22
C PRO A 64 2.90 -1.76 -30.44
N PRO A 65 1.70 -1.65 -29.86
CA PRO A 65 1.35 -0.54 -29.02
C PRO A 65 2.24 -0.50 -27.77
N ILE A 66 2.62 0.71 -27.38
CA ILE A 66 3.40 0.97 -26.16
C ILE A 66 2.48 0.79 -24.95
N ARG A 67 2.86 -0.08 -24.03
CA ARG A 67 2.09 -0.31 -22.81
C ARG A 67 2.24 0.87 -21.84
N LEU A 68 1.11 1.46 -21.44
CA LEU A 68 1.06 2.43 -20.36
C LEU A 68 1.02 1.72 -19.01
N GLY A 69 1.87 2.14 -18.10
CA GLY A 69 1.73 1.77 -16.67
C GLY A 69 0.54 2.51 -16.04
N ASP A 70 0.04 1.98 -14.91
CA ASP A 70 -1.15 2.52 -14.23
C ASP A 70 -1.02 4.01 -13.88
N GLY A 71 0.17 4.43 -13.45
CA GLY A 71 0.42 5.85 -13.14
C GLY A 71 0.42 6.75 -14.38
N GLN A 72 0.89 6.25 -15.54
CA GLN A 72 0.83 6.99 -16.80
C GLN A 72 -0.63 7.09 -17.31
N ALA A 73 -1.38 5.99 -17.20
CA ALA A 73 -2.80 5.98 -17.51
C ALA A 73 -3.58 6.97 -16.64
N LEU A 74 -3.31 6.98 -15.32
CA LEU A 74 -3.88 7.94 -14.38
C LEU A 74 -3.55 9.40 -14.77
N ALA A 75 -2.30 9.68 -15.12
CA ALA A 75 -1.88 11.01 -15.56
C ALA A 75 -2.62 11.47 -16.83
N LEU A 76 -2.86 10.53 -17.76
CA LEU A 76 -3.65 10.80 -18.96
C LEU A 76 -5.11 11.12 -18.61
N TRP A 77 -5.73 10.34 -17.71
CA TRP A 77 -7.07 10.61 -17.18
C TRP A 77 -7.16 11.99 -16.53
N GLU A 78 -6.19 12.34 -15.67
CA GLU A 78 -6.13 13.67 -15.03
C GLU A 78 -6.06 14.80 -16.08
N GLY A 79 -5.24 14.65 -17.11
CA GLY A 79 -5.13 15.62 -18.20
C GLY A 79 -6.46 15.82 -18.94
N ILE A 80 -7.11 14.74 -19.34
CA ILE A 80 -8.39 14.75 -20.05
C ILE A 80 -9.50 15.40 -19.20
N ILE A 81 -9.56 15.05 -17.91
CA ILE A 81 -10.58 15.57 -17.00
C ILE A 81 -10.37 17.07 -16.75
N ARG A 82 -9.13 17.54 -16.58
CA ARG A 82 -8.82 18.97 -16.44
C ARG A 82 -9.21 19.76 -17.69
N GLU A 83 -8.90 19.24 -18.87
CA GLU A 83 -9.28 19.91 -20.13
C GLU A 83 -10.80 19.96 -20.33
N TRP A 84 -11.51 18.90 -19.96
CA TRP A 84 -12.96 18.81 -20.10
C TRP A 84 -13.70 19.77 -19.18
N ALA A 85 -13.27 19.85 -17.93
CA ALA A 85 -13.94 20.61 -16.88
C ALA A 85 -13.70 22.14 -16.96
N GLY A 86 -12.69 22.59 -17.73
CA GLY A 86 -12.18 23.95 -17.58
C GLY A 86 -11.45 24.16 -16.25
N ALA A 87 -10.64 25.20 -16.14
CA ALA A 87 -9.71 25.37 -15.02
C ALA A 87 -10.38 25.49 -13.63
N ASP A 88 -11.69 25.77 -13.54
CA ASP A 88 -12.35 26.17 -12.28
C ASP A 88 -13.48 25.26 -11.77
N SER A 89 -13.80 24.13 -12.45
CA SER A 89 -15.06 23.43 -12.16
C SER A 89 -14.95 22.16 -11.32
N LEU A 90 -13.76 21.59 -11.09
CA LEU A 90 -13.58 20.39 -10.29
C LEU A 90 -12.66 20.65 -9.10
N LEU A 91 -13.21 20.39 -7.89
CA LEU A 91 -12.48 20.53 -6.63
C LEU A 91 -11.32 19.53 -6.47
N GLN A 92 -11.42 18.34 -7.06
CA GLN A 92 -10.43 17.25 -6.92
C GLN A 92 -10.22 16.45 -8.21
N PRO A 93 -9.53 16.97 -9.23
CA PRO A 93 -9.32 16.29 -10.49
C PRO A 93 -8.63 14.92 -10.36
N SER A 94 -7.66 14.78 -9.46
CA SER A 94 -6.92 13.54 -9.25
C SER A 94 -7.80 12.41 -8.71
N ALA A 95 -8.64 12.68 -7.69
CA ALA A 95 -9.58 11.70 -7.16
C ALA A 95 -10.63 11.28 -8.20
N THR A 96 -11.09 12.23 -9.01
CA THR A 96 -12.00 11.97 -10.13
C THR A 96 -11.33 11.08 -11.19
N ALA A 97 -10.05 11.30 -11.47
CA ALA A 97 -9.29 10.49 -12.42
C ALA A 97 -9.08 9.04 -11.94
N GLU A 98 -8.83 8.85 -10.63
CA GLU A 98 -8.76 7.52 -10.02
C GLU A 98 -10.09 6.77 -10.19
N LEU A 99 -11.21 7.42 -9.92
CA LEU A 99 -12.54 6.84 -10.13
C LEU A 99 -12.80 6.55 -11.62
N ALA A 100 -12.39 7.44 -12.53
CA ALA A 100 -12.54 7.21 -13.98
C ALA A 100 -11.70 6.02 -14.46
N GLN A 101 -10.48 5.87 -13.97
CA GLN A 101 -9.62 4.71 -14.25
C GLN A 101 -10.25 3.40 -13.73
N GLN A 102 -10.80 3.42 -12.51
CA GLN A 102 -11.52 2.27 -11.94
C GLN A 102 -12.77 1.91 -12.77
N ALA A 103 -13.56 2.90 -13.18
CA ALA A 103 -14.70 2.66 -14.07
C ALA A 103 -14.25 2.06 -15.40
N TRP A 104 -13.15 2.55 -15.97
CA TRP A 104 -12.57 2.05 -17.21
C TRP A 104 -12.14 0.60 -17.09
N GLN A 105 -11.49 0.22 -15.98
CA GLN A 105 -11.15 -1.17 -15.68
C GLN A 105 -12.41 -2.04 -15.61
N LEU A 106 -13.45 -1.61 -14.89
CA LEU A 106 -14.71 -2.34 -14.79
C LEU A 106 -15.40 -2.50 -16.16
N VAL A 107 -15.33 -1.49 -17.02
CA VAL A 107 -15.88 -1.53 -18.37
C VAL A 107 -15.26 -2.66 -19.19
N HIS A 108 -13.95 -2.80 -19.17
CA HIS A 108 -13.26 -3.83 -19.94
C HIS A 108 -13.36 -5.21 -19.27
N ASP A 109 -13.18 -5.31 -17.96
CA ASP A 109 -13.29 -6.57 -17.23
C ASP A 109 -14.68 -7.19 -17.34
N TRP A 110 -15.74 -6.38 -17.23
CA TRP A 110 -17.13 -6.82 -17.29
C TRP A 110 -17.80 -6.62 -18.64
N ARG A 111 -17.03 -6.11 -19.62
CA ARG A 111 -17.52 -5.83 -20.99
C ARG A 111 -18.78 -4.98 -20.99
N VAL A 112 -18.77 -3.93 -20.16
CA VAL A 112 -19.88 -3.00 -20.02
C VAL A 112 -20.00 -2.17 -21.32
N PRO A 113 -21.14 -2.17 -22.01
CA PRO A 113 -21.31 -1.32 -23.19
C PRO A 113 -21.31 0.16 -22.73
N ILE A 114 -20.42 0.95 -23.32
CA ILE A 114 -20.41 2.40 -23.14
C ILE A 114 -21.26 3.00 -24.27
N GLY A 115 -22.41 3.58 -23.90
CA GLY A 115 -23.28 4.29 -24.82
C GLY A 115 -23.88 5.51 -24.15
N ILE A 116 -24.03 6.61 -24.87
CA ILE A 116 -24.70 7.80 -24.38
C ILE A 116 -26.19 7.64 -24.62
N ASP A 117 -26.97 7.48 -23.55
CA ASP A 117 -28.41 7.67 -23.57
C ASP A 117 -28.72 9.01 -22.89
N GLY A 118 -29.57 9.83 -23.52
CA GLY A 118 -29.91 11.16 -23.02
C GLY A 118 -30.57 11.19 -21.63
N THR A 119 -30.97 10.04 -21.11
CA THR A 119 -31.59 9.85 -19.78
C THR A 119 -30.56 9.57 -18.65
N MET A 120 -29.28 9.48 -18.97
CA MET A 120 -28.22 9.13 -17.99
C MET A 120 -27.91 10.28 -17.03
N ALA A 121 -27.50 9.94 -15.80
CA ALA A 121 -26.98 10.86 -14.82
C ALA A 121 -25.77 11.64 -15.37
N GLU A 122 -25.55 12.83 -14.86
CA GLU A 122 -24.49 13.74 -15.32
C GLU A 122 -23.11 13.09 -15.24
N ASP A 123 -22.80 12.44 -14.11
CA ASP A 123 -21.52 11.75 -13.89
C ASP A 123 -21.26 10.65 -14.93
N VAL A 124 -22.30 9.88 -15.31
CA VAL A 124 -22.21 8.83 -16.32
C VAL A 124 -21.95 9.42 -17.69
N ARG A 125 -22.60 10.56 -18.03
CA ARG A 125 -22.36 11.27 -19.29
C ARG A 125 -20.95 11.83 -19.37
N ALA A 126 -20.48 12.45 -18.27
CA ALA A 126 -19.12 12.97 -18.18
C ALA A 126 -18.09 11.84 -18.41
N PHE A 127 -18.23 10.74 -17.70
CA PHE A 127 -17.36 9.56 -17.90
C PHE A 127 -17.41 9.02 -19.32
N SER A 128 -18.57 8.95 -19.94
CA SER A 128 -18.69 8.51 -21.35
C SER A 128 -17.90 9.42 -22.30
N GLY A 129 -17.93 10.74 -22.07
CA GLY A 129 -17.13 11.70 -22.82
C GLY A 129 -15.62 11.55 -22.58
N TRP A 130 -15.22 11.44 -21.30
CA TRP A 130 -13.81 11.24 -20.94
C TRP A 130 -13.25 9.93 -21.48
N SER A 131 -14.00 8.83 -21.36
CA SER A 131 -13.59 7.50 -21.84
C SER A 131 -13.44 7.44 -23.36
N THR A 132 -14.30 8.15 -24.10
CA THR A 132 -14.17 8.30 -25.54
C THR A 132 -12.86 9.03 -25.89
N ARG A 133 -12.61 10.17 -25.26
CA ARG A 133 -11.38 10.95 -25.50
C ARG A 133 -10.12 10.20 -25.07
N TYR A 134 -10.19 9.46 -23.96
CA TYR A 134 -9.09 8.61 -23.48
C TYR A 134 -8.75 7.54 -24.53
N ARG A 135 -9.75 6.82 -25.03
CA ARG A 135 -9.58 5.81 -26.08
C ARG A 135 -8.99 6.40 -27.35
N GLU A 136 -9.55 7.50 -27.87
CA GLU A 136 -9.05 8.18 -29.07
C GLU A 136 -7.59 8.65 -28.91
N THR A 137 -7.23 9.12 -27.73
CA THR A 137 -5.86 9.53 -27.44
C THR A 137 -4.91 8.34 -27.41
N CYS A 138 -5.30 7.24 -26.77
CA CYS A 138 -4.52 6.00 -26.77
C CYS A 138 -4.36 5.44 -28.21
N GLU A 139 -5.40 5.44 -29.02
CA GLU A 139 -5.35 4.99 -30.41
C GLU A 139 -4.42 5.86 -31.28
N ARG A 140 -4.53 7.20 -31.14
CA ARG A 140 -3.69 8.16 -31.87
C ARG A 140 -2.22 8.00 -31.58
N HIS A 141 -1.88 7.74 -30.32
CA HIS A 141 -0.49 7.59 -29.86
C HIS A 141 0.00 6.15 -29.84
N HIS A 142 -0.86 5.22 -30.27
CA HIS A 142 -0.56 3.79 -30.28
C HIS A 142 -0.20 3.25 -28.88
N TRP A 143 -1.04 3.58 -27.89
CA TRP A 143 -0.89 3.16 -26.50
C TRP A 143 -1.89 2.08 -26.12
N LEU A 144 -1.45 1.16 -25.26
CA LEU A 144 -2.24 0.10 -24.67
C LEU A 144 -2.18 0.22 -23.14
N ASP A 145 -3.32 0.41 -22.49
CA ASP A 145 -3.42 0.38 -21.02
C ASP A 145 -3.70 -1.03 -20.48
N GLY A 146 -3.53 -1.21 -19.16
CA GLY A 146 -3.74 -2.50 -18.49
C GLY A 146 -5.16 -3.05 -18.64
N ALA A 147 -6.19 -2.18 -18.69
CA ALA A 147 -7.57 -2.60 -18.80
C ALA A 147 -7.87 -3.32 -20.12
N ARG A 148 -7.19 -2.93 -21.20
CA ARG A 148 -7.37 -3.52 -22.55
C ARG A 148 -6.38 -4.64 -22.89
N LEU A 149 -5.47 -4.97 -21.96
CA LEU A 149 -4.40 -5.94 -22.21
C LEU A 149 -4.97 -7.34 -22.56
N ILE A 150 -6.01 -7.79 -21.84
CA ILE A 150 -6.67 -9.08 -22.13
C ILE A 150 -7.25 -9.09 -23.55
N GLU A 151 -7.90 -8.00 -23.95
CA GLU A 151 -8.49 -7.88 -25.29
C GLU A 151 -7.42 -7.94 -26.39
N ALA A 152 -6.24 -7.36 -26.15
CA ALA A 152 -5.10 -7.42 -27.07
C ALA A 152 -4.45 -8.80 -27.14
N LEU A 153 -4.44 -9.58 -26.05
CA LEU A 153 -3.84 -10.91 -25.99
C LEU A 153 -4.72 -12.00 -26.63
N ILE A 154 -6.05 -11.94 -26.53
CA ILE A 154 -6.96 -12.97 -27.03
C ILE A 154 -6.71 -13.31 -28.53
N PRO A 155 -6.58 -12.36 -29.45
CA PRO A 155 -6.27 -12.67 -30.86
C PRO A 155 -4.95 -13.38 -31.06
N LEU A 156 -3.92 -13.03 -30.26
CA LEU A 156 -2.60 -13.63 -30.33
C LEU A 156 -2.62 -15.08 -29.84
N VAL A 157 -3.35 -15.35 -28.74
CA VAL A 157 -3.59 -16.71 -28.23
C VAL A 157 -4.29 -17.55 -29.29
N ARG A 158 -5.40 -17.08 -29.86
CA ARG A 158 -6.17 -17.81 -30.87
C ARG A 158 -5.39 -18.11 -32.14
N ALA A 159 -4.46 -17.21 -32.48
CA ALA A 159 -3.59 -17.39 -33.63
C ALA A 159 -2.39 -18.31 -33.37
N GLY A 160 -2.22 -18.84 -32.13
CA GLY A 160 -1.09 -19.66 -31.74
C GLY A 160 0.25 -18.95 -31.84
N ARG A 161 0.28 -17.63 -31.62
CA ARG A 161 1.48 -16.80 -31.77
C ARG A 161 2.28 -16.65 -30.47
N LEU A 162 1.76 -17.15 -29.36
CA LEU A 162 2.39 -17.08 -28.04
C LEU A 162 2.88 -18.45 -27.60
N SER A 163 3.97 -18.48 -26.84
CA SER A 163 4.48 -19.70 -26.22
C SER A 163 3.70 -19.96 -24.92
N LEU A 164 2.77 -20.89 -24.95
CA LEU A 164 1.88 -21.19 -23.84
C LEU A 164 2.28 -22.47 -23.12
N PRO A 165 2.11 -22.57 -21.78
CA PRO A 165 2.33 -23.81 -21.06
C PRO A 165 1.27 -24.86 -21.43
N ALA A 166 1.61 -26.14 -21.38
CA ALA A 166 0.65 -27.21 -21.64
C ALA A 166 -0.47 -27.28 -20.60
N LYS A 167 -0.15 -26.88 -19.35
CA LYS A 167 -1.07 -26.92 -18.22
C LYS A 167 -0.97 -25.66 -17.37
N ILE A 168 -2.12 -25.12 -16.98
CA ILE A 168 -2.23 -24.00 -16.04
C ILE A 168 -3.06 -24.42 -14.83
N LEU A 169 -2.49 -24.25 -13.63
CA LEU A 169 -3.17 -24.45 -12.36
C LEU A 169 -3.61 -23.11 -11.78
N LEU A 170 -4.92 -22.92 -11.60
CA LEU A 170 -5.52 -21.70 -11.07
C LEU A 170 -5.68 -21.77 -9.55
N ARG A 171 -5.11 -20.80 -8.82
CA ARG A 171 -5.11 -20.75 -7.36
C ARG A 171 -5.63 -19.43 -6.82
N GLY A 172 -6.54 -19.49 -5.82
CA GLY A 172 -7.02 -18.31 -5.09
C GLY A 172 -8.02 -17.44 -5.86
N PHE A 173 -8.57 -17.91 -6.97
CA PHE A 173 -9.63 -17.22 -7.70
C PHE A 173 -11.01 -17.62 -7.15
N ASP A 174 -11.81 -16.61 -6.79
CA ASP A 174 -13.20 -16.83 -6.33
C ASP A 174 -14.16 -16.89 -7.51
N ALA A 175 -13.96 -15.96 -8.44
CA ALA A 175 -14.71 -15.87 -9.69
C ALA A 175 -13.84 -15.21 -10.75
N PHE A 176 -14.12 -15.49 -12.00
CA PHE A 176 -13.47 -14.85 -13.13
C PHE A 176 -14.38 -13.78 -13.73
N THR A 177 -13.80 -12.64 -14.09
CA THR A 177 -14.51 -11.62 -14.86
C THR A 177 -14.83 -12.15 -16.26
N PRO A 178 -15.83 -11.59 -16.96
CA PRO A 178 -16.13 -11.97 -18.35
C PRO A 178 -14.91 -11.88 -19.28
N ALA A 179 -14.05 -10.88 -19.13
CA ALA A 179 -12.83 -10.76 -19.93
C ALA A 179 -11.83 -11.89 -19.62
N GLN A 180 -11.63 -12.22 -18.33
CA GLN A 180 -10.77 -13.34 -17.93
C GLN A 180 -11.30 -14.67 -18.47
N ARG A 181 -12.61 -14.92 -18.38
CA ARG A 181 -13.23 -16.13 -18.95
C ARG A 181 -12.95 -16.28 -20.43
N LEU A 182 -13.12 -15.19 -21.22
CA LEU A 182 -12.82 -15.21 -22.64
C LEU A 182 -11.36 -15.56 -22.96
N LEU A 183 -10.42 -15.09 -22.14
CA LEU A 183 -9.02 -15.47 -22.31
C LEU A 183 -8.80 -16.95 -21.95
N LEU A 184 -9.39 -17.42 -20.83
CA LEU A 184 -9.31 -18.82 -20.42
C LEU A 184 -9.94 -19.74 -21.47
N ASP A 185 -11.09 -19.37 -22.04
CA ASP A 185 -11.73 -20.12 -23.14
C ASP A 185 -10.84 -20.15 -24.40
N ALA A 186 -10.16 -19.05 -24.71
CA ALA A 186 -9.22 -18.99 -25.82
C ALA A 186 -8.00 -19.91 -25.60
N LEU A 187 -7.50 -19.99 -24.36
CA LEU A 187 -6.41 -20.90 -24.00
C LEU A 187 -6.81 -22.36 -24.14
N VAL A 188 -7.99 -22.73 -23.66
CA VAL A 188 -8.54 -24.08 -23.83
C VAL A 188 -8.71 -24.43 -25.31
N ALA A 189 -9.21 -23.49 -26.13
CA ALA A 189 -9.40 -23.71 -27.54
C ALA A 189 -8.10 -24.01 -28.33
N VAL A 190 -6.94 -23.55 -27.82
CA VAL A 190 -5.62 -23.86 -28.41
C VAL A 190 -4.89 -25.01 -27.71
N GLY A 191 -5.58 -25.75 -26.82
CA GLY A 191 -5.09 -26.99 -26.23
C GLY A 191 -4.43 -26.87 -24.86
N VAL A 192 -4.50 -25.70 -24.19
CA VAL A 192 -4.01 -25.55 -22.83
C VAL A 192 -4.97 -26.22 -21.84
N SER A 193 -4.46 -27.10 -20.99
CA SER A 193 -5.24 -27.72 -19.90
C SER A 193 -5.36 -26.77 -18.71
N LEU A 194 -6.59 -26.51 -18.23
CA LEU A 194 -6.85 -25.68 -17.06
C LEU A 194 -7.34 -26.54 -15.91
N ASP A 195 -6.62 -26.49 -14.80
CA ASP A 195 -7.04 -27.11 -13.54
C ASP A 195 -7.25 -26.04 -12.46
N SER A 196 -8.27 -26.25 -11.64
CA SER A 196 -8.44 -25.48 -10.42
C SER A 196 -8.06 -26.32 -9.20
N ALA A 197 -7.38 -25.73 -8.23
CA ALA A 197 -7.14 -26.46 -6.99
C ALA A 197 -8.49 -26.78 -6.32
N PRO A 198 -8.71 -28.05 -5.92
CA PRO A 198 -9.93 -28.39 -5.19
C PRO A 198 -10.04 -27.55 -3.92
N ALA A 199 -11.28 -27.18 -3.56
CA ALA A 199 -11.53 -26.58 -2.27
C ALA A 199 -11.07 -27.55 -1.16
N PRO A 200 -10.39 -27.09 -0.11
CA PRO A 200 -9.92 -27.97 0.94
C PRO A 200 -11.08 -28.64 1.65
N ALA A 201 -11.07 -29.96 1.67
CA ALA A 201 -12.01 -30.79 2.40
C ALA A 201 -11.51 -31.00 3.85
N ALA A 202 -11.44 -29.97 4.66
CA ALA A 202 -11.13 -30.13 6.08
C ALA A 202 -12.29 -29.62 6.92
N ALA A 203 -12.83 -30.48 7.80
CA ALA A 203 -13.70 -30.04 8.87
C ALA A 203 -12.83 -29.21 9.84
N ALA A 204 -12.87 -27.90 9.71
CA ALA A 204 -12.21 -27.02 10.65
C ALA A 204 -12.99 -26.97 11.96
N ASP A 205 -12.30 -26.89 13.08
CA ASP A 205 -12.90 -26.51 14.36
C ASP A 205 -13.19 -25.00 14.32
N ALA A 206 -14.34 -24.63 13.73
CA ALA A 206 -14.73 -23.24 13.57
C ALA A 206 -15.65 -22.80 14.71
N SER A 207 -15.37 -21.64 15.29
CA SER A 207 -16.15 -21.08 16.42
C SER A 207 -16.22 -19.55 16.33
N ARG A 208 -17.13 -18.96 17.08
CA ARG A 208 -17.27 -17.51 17.22
C ARG A 208 -17.05 -17.05 18.65
N VAL A 209 -16.55 -15.82 18.79
CA VAL A 209 -16.36 -15.13 20.07
C VAL A 209 -16.89 -13.71 19.96
N VAL A 210 -17.65 -13.28 20.96
CA VAL A 210 -18.13 -11.90 21.04
C VAL A 210 -17.39 -11.17 22.16
N LEU A 211 -16.76 -10.05 21.82
CA LEU A 211 -15.92 -9.29 22.72
C LEU A 211 -16.49 -7.89 22.97
N PRO A 212 -16.13 -7.20 24.06
CA PRO A 212 -16.73 -5.91 24.37
C PRO A 212 -16.51 -4.86 23.27
N MET A 213 -15.25 -4.65 22.85
CA MET A 213 -14.85 -3.62 21.90
C MET A 213 -13.87 -4.15 20.86
N TRP A 214 -13.71 -3.42 19.75
CA TRP A 214 -12.71 -3.72 18.72
C TRP A 214 -11.29 -3.93 19.27
N ARG A 215 -10.89 -3.09 20.24
CA ARG A 215 -9.58 -3.23 20.87
C ARG A 215 -9.41 -4.57 21.58
N ASP A 216 -10.48 -5.07 22.21
CA ASP A 216 -10.47 -6.36 22.91
C ASP A 216 -10.37 -7.52 21.91
N GLU A 217 -11.01 -7.39 20.72
CA GLU A 217 -10.83 -8.35 19.63
C GLU A 217 -9.36 -8.45 19.20
N VAL A 218 -8.71 -7.31 18.96
CA VAL A 218 -7.29 -7.28 18.55
C VAL A 218 -6.39 -7.86 19.66
N GLN A 219 -6.67 -7.55 20.94
CA GLN A 219 -5.93 -8.13 22.06
C GLN A 219 -6.14 -9.65 22.16
N ALA A 220 -7.37 -10.11 21.99
CA ALA A 220 -7.68 -11.54 22.01
C ALA A 220 -6.96 -12.28 20.88
N ALA A 221 -6.99 -11.74 19.65
CA ALA A 221 -6.27 -12.30 18.52
C ALA A 221 -4.75 -12.36 18.75
N ALA A 222 -4.17 -11.33 19.34
CA ALA A 222 -2.73 -11.30 19.66
C ALA A 222 -2.37 -12.30 20.77
N ARG A 223 -3.22 -12.45 21.79
CA ARG A 223 -3.08 -13.48 22.86
C ARG A 223 -3.21 -14.89 22.28
N PHE A 224 -4.19 -15.11 21.42
CA PHE A 224 -4.35 -16.38 20.69
C PHE A 224 -3.08 -16.73 19.91
N ALA A 225 -2.57 -15.81 19.11
CA ALA A 225 -1.33 -16.02 18.36
C ALA A 225 -0.17 -16.38 19.31
N ARG A 226 -0.02 -15.66 20.42
CA ARG A 226 1.01 -15.93 21.42
C ARG A 226 0.86 -17.33 22.05
N ALA A 227 -0.37 -17.73 22.43
CA ALA A 227 -0.64 -19.03 23.01
C ALA A 227 -0.29 -20.16 22.04
N ARG A 228 -0.67 -20.04 20.77
CA ARG A 228 -0.38 -21.05 19.74
C ARG A 228 1.12 -21.11 19.41
N LEU A 229 1.83 -19.99 19.40
CA LEU A 229 3.30 -19.97 19.25
C LEU A 229 4.03 -20.61 20.42
N HIS A 230 3.54 -20.42 21.65
CA HIS A 230 4.11 -21.09 22.82
C HIS A 230 3.91 -22.61 22.74
N ALA A 231 2.76 -23.08 22.29
CA ALA A 231 2.48 -24.50 22.12
C ALA A 231 3.28 -25.10 20.95
N ASN A 232 3.39 -24.39 19.84
CA ASN A 232 4.15 -24.80 18.67
C ASN A 232 4.81 -23.60 17.98
N PRO A 233 6.13 -23.36 18.17
CA PRO A 233 6.85 -22.23 17.54
C PRO A 233 6.88 -22.27 16.01
N ARG A 234 6.53 -23.39 15.39
CA ARG A 234 6.48 -23.56 13.93
C ARG A 234 5.06 -23.42 13.37
N ALA A 235 4.04 -23.22 14.22
CA ALA A 235 2.66 -23.07 13.79
C ALA A 235 2.50 -21.86 12.85
N ARG A 236 1.72 -22.02 11.81
CA ARG A 236 1.33 -20.96 10.89
C ARG A 236 0.02 -20.34 11.38
N ILE A 237 0.08 -19.10 11.80
CA ILE A 237 -1.05 -18.39 12.39
C ILE A 237 -1.47 -17.25 11.48
N GLY A 238 -2.73 -17.28 11.06
CA GLY A 238 -3.35 -16.20 10.29
C GLY A 238 -4.20 -15.31 11.18
N ILE A 239 -4.08 -14.00 10.99
CA ILE A 239 -4.96 -13.00 11.61
C ILE A 239 -5.56 -12.18 10.48
N VAL A 240 -6.85 -12.32 10.23
CA VAL A 240 -7.55 -11.60 9.17
C VAL A 240 -8.23 -10.37 9.73
N VAL A 241 -7.90 -9.21 9.17
CA VAL A 241 -8.46 -7.91 9.55
C VAL A 241 -9.16 -7.31 8.33
N PRO A 242 -10.49 -7.24 8.27
CA PRO A 242 -11.22 -6.81 7.07
C PRO A 242 -10.84 -5.41 6.59
N ASP A 243 -10.70 -4.44 7.48
CA ASP A 243 -10.24 -3.08 7.17
C ASP A 243 -8.86 -2.82 7.80
N LEU A 244 -7.87 -3.60 7.32
CA LEU A 244 -6.51 -3.55 7.86
C LEU A 244 -5.87 -2.16 7.68
N ALA A 245 -6.18 -1.44 6.62
CA ALA A 245 -5.64 -0.10 6.37
C ALA A 245 -6.01 0.87 7.52
N ARG A 246 -7.27 0.89 7.90
CA ARG A 246 -7.79 1.76 8.97
C ARG A 246 -7.23 1.38 10.34
N HIS A 247 -7.05 0.10 10.60
CA HIS A 247 -6.73 -0.41 11.94
C HIS A 247 -5.25 -0.79 12.15
N ARG A 248 -4.42 -0.65 11.12
CA ARG A 248 -3.03 -1.10 11.11
C ARG A 248 -2.21 -0.64 12.31
N GLU A 249 -2.28 0.63 12.68
CA GLU A 249 -1.50 1.17 13.79
C GLU A 249 -1.87 0.55 15.14
N LEU A 250 -3.18 0.43 15.41
CA LEU A 250 -3.68 -0.19 16.63
C LEU A 250 -3.28 -1.68 16.69
N VAL A 251 -3.44 -2.38 15.58
CA VAL A 251 -3.07 -3.80 15.46
C VAL A 251 -1.58 -3.98 15.70
N CYS A 252 -0.72 -3.24 15.00
CA CYS A 252 0.74 -3.32 15.19
C CYS A 252 1.13 -3.01 16.64
N ARG A 253 0.56 -1.96 17.25
CA ARG A 253 0.86 -1.58 18.63
C ARG A 253 0.52 -2.69 19.63
N ILE A 254 -0.65 -3.32 19.49
CA ILE A 254 -1.08 -4.39 20.40
C ILE A 254 -0.24 -5.66 20.18
N PHE A 255 0.06 -5.99 18.93
CA PHE A 255 0.91 -7.14 18.62
C PHE A 255 2.34 -6.93 19.07
N ASP A 256 2.91 -5.71 18.97
CA ASP A 256 4.21 -5.37 19.56
C ASP A 256 4.19 -5.55 21.08
N ASP A 257 3.17 -5.03 21.77
CA ASP A 257 3.05 -5.14 23.23
C ASP A 257 3.00 -6.60 23.73
N LEU A 258 2.43 -7.52 22.94
CA LEU A 258 2.24 -8.92 23.32
C LEU A 258 3.28 -9.88 22.77
N LEU A 259 3.75 -9.68 21.55
CA LEU A 259 4.63 -10.60 20.84
C LEU A 259 6.06 -10.11 20.69
N ALA A 260 6.29 -8.79 20.75
CA ALA A 260 7.60 -8.17 20.57
C ALA A 260 7.82 -6.98 21.53
N PRO A 261 7.63 -7.14 22.86
CA PRO A 261 7.70 -6.03 23.81
C PRO A 261 9.06 -5.33 23.83
N ASP A 262 10.14 -6.04 23.54
CA ASP A 262 11.50 -5.49 23.47
C ASP A 262 11.62 -4.35 22.42
N THR A 263 10.79 -4.35 21.38
CA THR A 263 10.79 -3.30 20.36
C THR A 263 10.31 -1.94 20.87
N ARG A 264 9.70 -1.93 22.05
CA ARG A 264 9.17 -0.73 22.72
C ARG A 264 10.14 -0.10 23.71
N LEU A 265 11.21 -0.79 24.04
CA LEU A 265 12.19 -0.32 25.02
C LEU A 265 13.22 0.58 24.33
N PRO A 266 13.53 1.76 24.91
CA PRO A 266 14.62 2.60 24.41
C PRO A 266 15.95 1.84 24.43
N GLY A 267 16.69 1.87 23.32
CA GLY A 267 17.99 1.17 23.20
C GLY A 267 17.90 -0.35 23.12
N GLY A 268 16.69 -0.92 23.05
CA GLY A 268 16.49 -2.35 22.88
C GLY A 268 17.07 -2.84 21.54
N ALA A 269 17.72 -4.02 21.55
CA ALA A 269 18.15 -4.65 20.31
C ALA A 269 16.92 -4.89 19.40
N VAL A 270 17.02 -4.47 18.14
CA VAL A 270 15.96 -4.68 17.14
C VAL A 270 15.90 -6.17 16.82
N LYS A 271 15.14 -6.92 17.61
CA LYS A 271 14.81 -8.31 17.28
C LYS A 271 13.76 -8.32 16.19
N PRO A 272 13.84 -9.27 15.23
CA PRO A 272 12.80 -9.42 14.23
C PRO A 272 11.45 -9.74 14.90
N ARG A 273 10.41 -9.04 14.47
CA ARG A 273 9.05 -9.31 14.95
C ARG A 273 8.61 -10.72 14.55
N PRO A 274 7.95 -11.48 15.42
CA PRO A 274 7.43 -12.80 15.09
C PRO A 274 6.16 -12.74 14.23
N TYR A 275 5.77 -11.55 13.78
CA TYR A 275 4.62 -11.32 12.92
C TYR A 275 4.95 -10.38 11.75
N ASN A 276 4.23 -10.54 10.66
CA ASN A 276 4.26 -9.69 9.49
C ASN A 276 2.85 -9.16 9.19
N VAL A 277 2.76 -7.92 8.74
CA VAL A 277 1.51 -7.29 8.30
C VAL A 277 1.52 -7.21 6.78
N SER A 278 0.51 -7.77 6.15
CA SER A 278 0.43 -7.89 4.68
C SER A 278 0.33 -6.56 3.97
N LEU A 279 -0.33 -5.60 4.60
CA LEU A 279 -0.46 -4.27 4.07
C LEU A 279 0.85 -3.51 4.30
N GLY A 280 1.59 -3.26 3.23
CA GLY A 280 2.71 -2.32 3.26
C GLY A 280 2.23 -0.92 3.67
N ARG A 281 3.16 -0.02 3.87
CA ARG A 281 2.86 1.42 3.98
C ARG A 281 3.02 2.06 2.60
N ALA A 282 2.32 3.17 2.36
CA ALA A 282 2.69 4.00 1.23
C ALA A 282 4.15 4.43 1.38
N LEU A 283 4.92 4.39 0.31
CA LEU A 283 6.33 4.80 0.34
C LEU A 283 6.46 6.24 0.85
N ALA A 284 5.47 7.09 0.58
CA ALA A 284 5.36 8.45 1.10
C ALA A 284 5.29 8.56 2.63
N GLU A 285 4.90 7.50 3.34
CA GLU A 285 4.79 7.48 4.81
C GLU A 285 6.07 6.98 5.49
N VAL A 286 7.04 6.51 4.72
CA VAL A 286 8.32 6.03 5.27
C VAL A 286 9.22 7.23 5.53
N SER A 287 9.71 7.35 6.76
CA SER A 287 10.34 8.58 7.27
C SER A 287 11.36 9.25 6.34
N PRO A 288 12.37 8.56 5.76
CA PRO A 288 13.33 9.24 4.86
C PRO A 288 12.66 9.75 3.58
N VAL A 289 11.63 9.05 3.06
CA VAL A 289 10.90 9.47 1.85
C VAL A 289 9.92 10.59 2.17
N ALA A 290 9.23 10.53 3.31
CA ALA A 290 8.39 11.62 3.79
C ALA A 290 9.15 12.94 3.89
N GLU A 291 10.39 12.89 4.41
CA GLU A 291 11.28 14.05 4.46
C GLU A 291 11.69 14.53 3.07
N ALA A 292 12.03 13.64 2.15
CA ALA A 292 12.32 14.03 0.75
C ALA A 292 11.14 14.75 0.10
N LEU A 293 9.92 14.22 0.27
CA LEU A 293 8.70 14.83 -0.26
C LEU A 293 8.42 16.21 0.36
N ALA A 294 8.65 16.36 1.67
CA ALA A 294 8.55 17.65 2.36
C ALA A 294 9.55 18.66 1.80
N LEU A 295 10.82 18.27 1.64
CA LEU A 295 11.87 19.12 1.07
C LEU A 295 11.57 19.57 -0.38
N LEU A 296 11.05 18.66 -1.21
CA LEU A 296 10.63 19.01 -2.57
C LEU A 296 9.45 19.99 -2.56
N SER A 297 8.48 19.79 -1.64
CA SER A 297 7.36 20.72 -1.46
C SER A 297 7.83 22.10 -0.98
N HIS A 298 8.77 22.13 -0.05
CA HIS A 298 9.41 23.36 0.42
C HIS A 298 10.18 24.05 -0.73
N SER A 299 10.86 23.29 -1.59
CA SER A 299 11.55 23.83 -2.76
C SER A 299 10.60 24.48 -3.75
N ALA A 300 9.46 23.84 -4.03
CA ALA A 300 8.42 24.40 -4.89
C ALA A 300 7.80 25.67 -4.27
N MET A 301 7.51 25.66 -2.96
CA MET A 301 7.00 26.83 -2.24
C MET A 301 8.00 27.99 -2.26
N LEU A 302 9.27 27.74 -1.95
CA LEU A 302 10.34 28.74 -1.97
C LEU A 302 10.53 29.34 -3.37
N HIS A 303 10.48 28.49 -4.41
CA HIS A 303 10.56 28.98 -5.79
C HIS A 303 9.41 29.92 -6.16
N ARG A 304 8.19 29.66 -5.66
CA ARG A 304 6.99 30.43 -5.95
C ARG A 304 6.87 31.69 -5.09
N THR A 305 7.11 31.59 -3.77
CA THR A 305 6.81 32.65 -2.79
C THR A 305 8.05 33.31 -2.19
N GLY A 306 9.22 32.69 -2.28
CA GLY A 306 10.46 33.09 -1.60
C GLY A 306 10.49 32.81 -0.11
N THR A 307 9.42 32.22 0.46
CA THR A 307 9.25 32.02 1.91
C THR A 307 8.83 30.60 2.25
N LEU A 308 9.13 30.18 3.48
CA LEU A 308 8.60 28.97 4.13
C LEU A 308 7.76 29.34 5.33
N VAL A 309 6.76 28.54 5.63
CA VAL A 309 6.04 28.61 6.91
C VAL A 309 7.00 28.20 8.03
N VAL A 310 7.01 28.93 9.15
CA VAL A 310 7.96 28.71 10.25
C VAL A 310 7.82 27.31 10.83
N GLU A 311 6.62 26.77 10.98
CA GLU A 311 6.39 25.39 11.43
C GLU A 311 7.08 24.36 10.54
N SER A 312 7.04 24.57 9.22
CA SER A 312 7.73 23.72 8.23
C SER A 312 9.25 23.82 8.36
N ALA A 313 9.77 25.05 8.54
CA ALA A 313 11.20 25.25 8.77
C ALA A 313 11.66 24.61 10.07
N CYS A 314 10.88 24.72 11.15
CA CYS A 314 11.14 24.07 12.43
C CYS A 314 11.09 22.54 12.34
N ALA A 315 10.12 21.97 11.62
CA ALA A 315 10.03 20.53 11.39
C ALA A 315 11.28 20.02 10.64
N TRP A 316 11.70 20.73 9.60
CA TRP A 316 12.92 20.43 8.84
C TRP A 316 14.18 20.50 9.73
N LEU A 317 14.33 21.53 10.59
CA LEU A 317 15.48 21.66 11.51
C LEU A 317 15.63 20.46 12.47
N ARG A 318 14.52 19.82 12.86
CA ARG A 318 14.49 18.63 13.73
C ARG A 318 14.72 17.33 12.99
N SER A 319 14.72 17.35 11.66
CA SER A 319 14.81 16.14 10.87
C SER A 319 16.14 15.41 11.09
N PRO A 320 16.13 14.11 11.43
CA PRO A 320 17.34 13.31 11.54
C PRO A 320 17.91 12.92 10.17
N TYR A 321 17.19 13.23 9.09
CA TYR A 321 17.56 12.90 7.70
C TYR A 321 18.27 14.06 6.99
N LEU A 322 18.94 14.91 7.77
CA LEU A 322 19.78 15.98 7.26
C LEU A 322 21.22 15.80 7.72
N ASN A 323 22.16 16.14 6.85
CA ASN A 323 23.57 16.15 7.24
C ASN A 323 23.79 17.05 8.47
N GLY A 324 24.64 16.59 9.39
CA GLY A 324 24.97 17.32 10.61
C GLY A 324 23.86 17.32 11.68
N ALA A 325 22.75 16.59 11.49
CA ALA A 325 21.65 16.59 12.44
C ALA A 325 22.08 16.09 13.82
N GLY A 326 22.99 15.12 13.91
CA GLY A 326 23.52 14.59 15.16
C GLY A 326 24.52 15.53 15.83
N GLU A 327 25.40 16.12 15.05
CA GLU A 327 26.47 17.01 15.57
C GLU A 327 25.93 18.39 15.98
N GLU A 328 24.95 18.90 15.24
CA GLU A 328 24.38 20.23 15.44
C GLU A 328 23.02 20.23 16.17
N TRP A 329 22.61 19.12 16.79
CA TRP A 329 21.26 19.01 17.33
C TRP A 329 20.91 20.11 18.37
N ALA A 330 21.86 20.46 19.26
CA ALA A 330 21.65 21.45 20.30
C ALA A 330 21.57 22.88 19.73
N THR A 331 22.44 23.19 18.76
CA THR A 331 22.46 24.52 18.12
C THR A 331 21.23 24.70 17.21
N ARG A 332 20.78 23.65 16.51
CA ARG A 332 19.55 23.66 15.74
C ARG A 332 18.31 23.80 16.62
N ALA A 333 18.28 23.20 17.82
CA ALA A 333 17.19 23.39 18.78
C ALA A 333 17.09 24.84 19.29
N ARG A 334 18.24 25.51 19.52
CA ARG A 334 18.26 26.94 19.87
C ARG A 334 17.78 27.81 18.70
N LEU A 335 18.19 27.48 17.49
CA LEU A 335 17.71 28.16 16.28
C LEU A 335 16.19 27.99 16.12
N GLU A 336 15.66 26.79 16.33
CA GLU A 336 14.21 26.55 16.30
C GLU A 336 13.47 27.39 17.36
N ARG A 337 13.97 27.41 18.59
CA ARG A 337 13.41 28.27 19.66
C ARG A 337 13.38 29.73 19.23
N TYR A 338 14.49 30.24 18.69
CA TYR A 338 14.59 31.60 18.20
C TYR A 338 13.55 31.92 17.12
N LEU A 339 13.33 31.01 16.15
CA LEU A 339 12.32 31.19 15.12
C LEU A 339 10.90 31.25 15.70
N ARG A 340 10.60 30.42 16.70
CA ARG A 340 9.28 30.41 17.37
C ARG A 340 9.05 31.67 18.21
N GLU A 341 10.07 32.17 18.90
CA GLU A 341 10.01 33.40 19.71
C GLU A 341 9.83 34.64 18.84
N ALA A 342 10.34 34.64 17.61
CA ALA A 342 10.14 35.73 16.65
C ALA A 342 8.67 35.95 16.24
N ARG A 343 7.80 34.92 16.41
CA ARG A 343 6.35 34.95 16.09
C ARG A 343 6.00 35.35 14.64
N GLU A 344 6.96 35.29 13.73
CA GLU A 344 6.71 35.53 12.31
C GLU A 344 6.09 34.26 11.71
N PRO A 345 5.04 34.35 10.87
CA PRO A 345 4.39 33.18 10.29
C PRO A 345 5.21 32.52 9.19
N VAL A 346 6.11 33.30 8.56
CA VAL A 346 6.93 32.82 7.44
C VAL A 346 8.38 33.29 7.57
N VAL A 347 9.29 32.55 6.98
CA VAL A 347 10.73 32.84 6.99
C VAL A 347 11.33 32.67 5.60
N THR A 348 12.31 33.52 5.23
CA THR A 348 13.07 33.38 4.00
C THR A 348 14.32 32.55 4.20
N LEU A 349 14.84 31.88 3.14
CA LEU A 349 16.12 31.17 3.22
C LEU A 349 17.29 32.08 3.59
N LYS A 350 17.25 33.36 3.19
CA LYS A 350 18.26 34.33 3.55
C LYS A 350 18.28 34.57 5.06
N TYR A 351 17.11 34.71 5.68
CA TYR A 351 16.97 34.88 7.13
C TYR A 351 17.42 33.62 7.88
N LEU A 352 17.01 32.43 7.43
CA LEU A 352 17.45 31.16 8.01
C LEU A 352 18.97 31.00 7.93
N LEU A 353 19.57 31.32 6.79
CA LEU A 353 21.02 31.28 6.60
C LEU A 353 21.74 32.21 7.56
N HIS A 354 21.27 33.47 7.70
CA HIS A 354 21.82 34.46 8.60
C HIS A 354 21.76 33.98 10.07
N ALA A 355 20.62 33.44 10.48
CA ALA A 355 20.43 32.87 11.80
C ALA A 355 21.29 31.62 12.04
N ALA A 356 21.42 30.71 11.04
CA ALA A 356 22.27 29.52 11.11
C ALA A 356 23.78 29.85 11.19
N GLN A 357 24.19 31.04 10.71
CA GLN A 357 25.54 31.55 10.87
C GLN A 357 25.81 32.18 12.26
N GLY A 358 24.87 32.05 13.20
CA GLY A 358 24.99 32.62 14.55
C GLY A 358 24.78 34.13 14.62
N GLN A 359 24.22 34.73 13.58
CA GLN A 359 23.98 36.19 13.52
C GLN A 359 22.59 36.51 14.09
N GLY A 360 22.44 36.35 15.40
CA GLY A 360 21.23 36.64 16.16
C GLY A 360 21.53 36.62 17.66
N HIS A 361 20.64 37.18 18.46
CA HIS A 361 20.82 37.19 19.92
C HIS A 361 20.75 35.74 20.45
N ASP A 362 21.77 35.30 21.17
CA ASP A 362 21.92 33.95 21.75
C ASP A 362 21.94 32.79 20.75
N LEU A 363 22.28 33.06 19.48
CA LEU A 363 22.47 32.03 18.46
C LEU A 363 23.93 31.60 18.34
N GLU A 364 24.13 30.31 18.20
CA GLU A 364 25.40 29.69 17.87
C GLU A 364 25.43 29.29 16.39
N ASN A 365 26.63 29.25 15.83
CA ASN A 365 26.84 28.85 14.44
C ASN A 365 26.50 27.36 14.22
N CYS A 366 25.71 27.09 13.16
CA CYS A 366 25.42 25.75 12.63
C CYS A 366 26.09 25.62 11.26
N PRO A 367 27.40 25.36 11.17
CA PRO A 367 28.15 25.47 9.93
C PRO A 367 27.69 24.51 8.84
N GLN A 368 27.32 23.26 9.17
CA GLN A 368 26.83 22.30 8.18
C GLN A 368 25.45 22.74 7.65
N LEU A 369 24.55 23.13 8.54
CA LEU A 369 23.25 23.67 8.15
C LEU A 369 23.38 24.92 7.29
N ALA A 370 24.25 25.85 7.66
CA ALA A 370 24.49 27.07 6.88
C ALA A 370 25.02 26.77 5.47
N GLY A 371 25.92 25.78 5.36
CA GLY A 371 26.41 25.29 4.07
C GLY A 371 25.25 24.76 3.20
N HIS A 372 24.43 23.87 3.74
CA HIS A 372 23.28 23.30 3.04
C HIS A 372 22.22 24.34 2.65
N LEU A 373 21.94 25.31 3.52
CA LEU A 373 21.03 26.41 3.19
C LEU A 373 21.54 27.26 2.01
N ASN A 374 22.86 27.51 1.96
CA ASN A 374 23.47 28.24 0.86
C ASN A 374 23.41 27.47 -0.46
N ASP A 375 23.72 26.17 -0.41
CA ASP A 375 23.69 25.29 -1.58
C ASP A 375 22.26 25.10 -2.10
N TRP A 376 21.31 24.90 -1.20
CA TRP A 376 19.88 24.78 -1.54
C TRP A 376 19.37 26.07 -2.20
N ARG A 377 19.72 27.24 -1.63
CA ARG A 377 19.39 28.54 -2.23
C ARG A 377 19.98 28.66 -3.63
N HIS A 378 21.22 28.25 -3.83
CA HIS A 378 21.87 28.26 -5.15
C HIS A 378 21.12 27.37 -6.15
N GLN A 379 20.79 26.13 -5.78
CA GLN A 379 20.01 25.21 -6.63
C GLN A 379 18.64 25.79 -7.03
N LEU A 380 17.95 26.44 -6.09
CA LEU A 380 16.65 27.09 -6.38
C LEU A 380 16.74 28.18 -7.44
N THR A 381 17.89 28.88 -7.56
CA THR A 381 18.09 29.87 -8.63
C THR A 381 18.35 29.26 -10.01
N GLN A 382 18.71 27.98 -10.07
CA GLN A 382 19.00 27.25 -11.30
C GLN A 382 17.79 26.45 -11.84
N LEU A 383 16.64 26.52 -11.17
CA LEU A 383 15.47 25.76 -11.56
C LEU A 383 14.95 26.14 -12.95
N PRO A 384 14.69 25.15 -13.82
CA PRO A 384 14.05 25.43 -15.10
C PRO A 384 12.61 25.87 -14.88
N LYS A 385 12.11 26.81 -15.67
CA LYS A 385 10.69 27.23 -15.62
C LYS A 385 9.75 26.07 -15.90
N ARG A 386 10.06 25.28 -16.91
CA ARG A 386 9.35 24.04 -17.31
C ARG A 386 10.38 23.08 -17.91
N ALA A 387 10.19 21.78 -17.67
CA ALA A 387 11.04 20.73 -18.24
C ALA A 387 10.24 19.42 -18.39
N MET A 388 10.75 18.46 -19.16
CA MET A 388 10.20 17.12 -19.22
C MET A 388 10.40 16.40 -17.88
N PRO A 389 9.50 15.47 -17.48
CA PRO A 389 9.67 14.67 -16.26
C PRO A 389 11.04 14.00 -16.13
N SER A 390 11.60 13.47 -17.22
CA SER A 390 12.96 12.89 -17.22
C SER A 390 14.06 13.90 -16.86
N GLN A 391 13.91 15.14 -17.28
CA GLN A 391 14.86 16.22 -17.01
C GLN A 391 14.76 16.75 -15.57
N TRP A 392 13.58 16.57 -14.94
CA TRP A 392 13.40 16.92 -13.54
C TRP A 392 14.12 15.96 -12.59
N VAL A 393 14.35 14.70 -12.95
CA VAL A 393 15.00 13.70 -12.08
C VAL A 393 16.33 14.18 -11.51
N PRO A 394 17.33 14.61 -12.32
CA PRO A 394 18.58 15.13 -11.77
C PRO A 394 18.39 16.43 -10.98
N VAL A 395 17.43 17.29 -11.34
CA VAL A 395 17.15 18.55 -10.63
C VAL A 395 16.59 18.27 -9.23
N LEU A 396 15.59 17.37 -9.10
CA LEU A 396 15.02 16.98 -7.81
C LEU A 396 16.08 16.31 -6.92
N THR A 397 16.92 15.46 -7.51
CA THR A 397 18.03 14.82 -6.78
C THR A 397 19.04 15.85 -6.27
N ALA A 398 19.40 16.84 -7.08
CA ALA A 398 20.31 17.91 -6.71
C ALA A 398 19.72 18.82 -5.61
N LEU A 399 18.42 19.12 -5.67
CA LEU A 399 17.72 19.88 -4.61
C LEU A 399 17.77 19.16 -3.26
N LEU A 400 17.51 17.86 -3.24
CA LEU A 400 17.56 17.05 -2.02
C LEU A 400 18.97 16.99 -1.44
N ALA A 401 19.97 16.73 -2.29
CA ALA A 401 21.36 16.68 -1.89
C ALA A 401 21.86 18.04 -1.34
N ALA A 402 21.50 19.14 -1.99
CA ALA A 402 21.84 20.49 -1.55
C ALA A 402 21.22 20.81 -0.18
N ALA A 403 20.00 20.36 0.09
CA ALA A 403 19.35 20.50 1.40
C ALA A 403 19.92 19.57 2.48
N GLY A 404 20.88 18.68 2.13
CA GLY A 404 21.54 17.76 3.07
C GLY A 404 20.84 16.41 3.27
N TRP A 405 19.87 16.07 2.43
CA TRP A 405 19.16 14.78 2.49
C TRP A 405 19.94 13.69 1.70
N PRO A 406 19.96 12.42 2.17
CA PRO A 406 19.20 11.79 3.27
C PRO A 406 19.92 11.81 4.62
N GLY A 407 20.91 12.65 4.82
CA GLY A 407 21.70 12.74 6.02
C GLY A 407 22.93 11.84 6.02
N ASN A 408 23.80 12.02 7.05
CA ASN A 408 25.04 11.28 7.21
C ASN A 408 25.01 10.22 8.32
N ARG A 409 23.86 10.03 9.00
CA ARG A 409 23.69 8.97 9.98
C ARG A 409 23.56 7.59 9.31
N PRO A 410 23.95 6.50 10.00
CA PRO A 410 23.69 5.15 9.52
C PRO A 410 22.18 4.93 9.35
N HIS A 411 21.77 4.39 8.20
CA HIS A 411 20.40 3.97 7.93
C HIS A 411 20.22 2.51 8.33
N ASP A 412 19.08 2.19 8.92
CA ASP A 412 18.71 0.80 9.15
C ASP A 412 18.31 0.11 7.82
N SER A 413 18.10 -1.21 7.88
CA SER A 413 17.75 -2.00 6.69
C SER A 413 16.44 -1.55 6.02
N HIS A 414 15.45 -1.10 6.82
CA HIS A 414 14.18 -0.59 6.30
C HIS A 414 14.35 0.74 5.58
N GLU A 415 15.11 1.65 6.18
CA GLU A 415 15.42 2.96 5.60
C GLU A 415 16.21 2.81 4.30
N HIS A 416 17.18 1.89 4.29
CA HIS A 416 17.98 1.60 3.10
C HIS A 416 17.11 1.11 1.94
N GLN A 417 16.24 0.11 2.20
CA GLN A 417 15.30 -0.38 1.19
C GLN A 417 14.34 0.72 0.71
N ALA A 418 13.85 1.59 1.61
CA ALA A 418 12.99 2.70 1.24
C ALA A 418 13.70 3.72 0.32
N LEU A 419 14.99 3.99 0.57
CA LEU A 419 15.81 4.85 -0.27
C LEU A 419 16.07 4.23 -1.65
N GLU A 420 16.19 2.91 -1.77
CA GLU A 420 16.27 2.21 -3.06
C GLU A 420 14.95 2.37 -3.83
N HIS A 421 13.82 2.07 -3.20
CA HIS A 421 12.50 2.27 -3.83
C HIS A 421 12.23 3.73 -4.23
N TRP A 422 12.76 4.69 -3.47
CA TRP A 422 12.71 6.11 -3.84
C TRP A 422 13.48 6.40 -5.14
N ARG A 423 14.68 5.82 -5.30
CA ARG A 423 15.47 5.98 -6.53
C ARG A 423 14.77 5.36 -7.73
N ASP A 424 14.18 4.17 -7.55
CA ASP A 424 13.38 3.48 -8.57
C ASP A 424 12.18 4.33 -8.97
N LEU A 425 11.45 4.89 -7.99
CA LEU A 425 10.32 5.79 -8.23
C LEU A 425 10.70 7.02 -9.04
N LEU A 426 11.83 7.67 -8.71
CA LEU A 426 12.35 8.78 -9.51
C LEU A 426 12.75 8.34 -10.91
N GLY A 427 13.27 7.11 -11.06
CA GLY A 427 13.56 6.51 -12.37
C GLY A 427 12.32 6.35 -13.25
N GLU A 428 11.19 5.98 -12.65
CA GLU A 428 9.90 5.83 -13.34
C GLU A 428 9.35 7.16 -13.89
N LEU A 429 9.75 8.32 -13.35
CA LEU A 429 9.34 9.63 -13.88
C LEU A 429 9.65 9.80 -15.36
N ARG A 430 10.71 9.16 -15.85
CA ARG A 430 11.13 9.23 -17.27
C ARG A 430 10.05 8.72 -18.21
N ARG A 431 9.24 7.76 -17.75
CA ARG A 431 8.16 7.18 -18.55
C ARG A 431 7.01 8.16 -18.77
N TYR A 432 6.92 9.23 -17.96
CA TYR A 432 5.85 10.23 -18.07
C TYR A 432 6.07 11.26 -19.18
N ASP A 433 7.25 11.34 -19.77
CA ASP A 433 7.59 12.31 -20.83
C ASP A 433 6.57 12.27 -21.98
N ALA A 434 6.17 11.06 -22.38
CA ALA A 434 5.21 10.86 -23.48
C ALA A 434 3.80 11.33 -23.15
N VAL A 435 3.39 11.27 -21.87
CA VAL A 435 1.99 11.48 -21.44
C VAL A 435 1.76 12.91 -20.97
N THR A 436 2.72 13.50 -20.25
CA THR A 436 2.53 14.80 -19.60
C THR A 436 3.22 15.97 -20.29
N GLY A 437 4.23 15.69 -21.14
CA GLY A 437 5.05 16.74 -21.78
C GLY A 437 5.82 17.57 -20.74
N VAL A 438 6.09 18.85 -21.08
CA VAL A 438 6.82 19.76 -20.18
C VAL A 438 5.93 20.26 -19.04
N VAL A 439 6.43 20.20 -17.81
CA VAL A 439 5.74 20.55 -16.58
C VAL A 439 6.55 21.52 -15.72
N ALA A 440 5.90 22.28 -14.84
CA ALA A 440 6.55 23.13 -13.84
C ALA A 440 6.92 22.34 -12.57
N ILE A 441 7.69 22.97 -11.66
CA ILE A 441 8.12 22.33 -10.42
C ILE A 441 6.93 21.89 -9.54
N ASP A 442 5.88 22.68 -9.43
CA ASP A 442 4.70 22.34 -8.63
C ASP A 442 4.03 21.06 -9.17
N ASP A 443 3.90 20.94 -10.50
CA ASP A 443 3.29 19.77 -11.15
C ASP A 443 4.12 18.50 -10.94
N ILE A 444 5.45 18.60 -11.11
CA ILE A 444 6.32 17.43 -10.96
C ILE A 444 6.42 16.98 -9.50
N VAL A 445 6.45 17.89 -8.54
CA VAL A 445 6.44 17.56 -7.10
C VAL A 445 5.11 16.88 -6.73
N ALA A 446 3.98 17.42 -7.19
CA ALA A 446 2.68 16.79 -6.99
C ALA A 446 2.62 15.38 -7.60
N ARG A 447 3.22 15.18 -8.78
CA ARG A 447 3.33 13.87 -9.43
C ARG A 447 4.16 12.89 -8.60
N VAL A 448 5.33 13.28 -8.13
CA VAL A 448 6.19 12.46 -7.26
C VAL A 448 5.45 12.08 -5.97
N GLN A 449 4.73 13.01 -5.35
CA GLN A 449 3.90 12.75 -4.17
C GLN A 449 2.80 11.70 -4.47
N THR A 450 2.10 11.84 -5.58
CA THR A 450 1.06 10.88 -6.00
C THR A 450 1.67 9.50 -6.23
N MET A 451 2.80 9.42 -6.95
CA MET A 451 3.50 8.15 -7.16
C MET A 451 3.95 7.52 -5.84
N ALA A 452 4.53 8.30 -4.92
CA ALA A 452 4.98 7.79 -3.63
C ALA A 452 3.83 7.32 -2.72
N ARG A 453 2.65 7.94 -2.81
CA ARG A 453 1.43 7.48 -2.10
C ARG A 453 0.88 6.20 -2.71
N ALA A 454 0.94 6.06 -4.03
CA ALA A 454 0.47 4.87 -4.75
C ALA A 454 1.44 3.68 -4.64
N THR A 455 2.73 3.93 -4.43
CA THR A 455 3.74 2.89 -4.29
C THR A 455 3.67 2.28 -2.90
N ILE A 456 3.32 1.01 -2.82
CA ILE A 456 3.29 0.26 -1.57
C ILE A 456 4.69 -0.25 -1.24
N PHE A 457 5.25 0.26 -0.17
CA PHE A 457 6.52 -0.19 0.39
C PHE A 457 6.26 -1.32 1.40
N GLN A 458 6.77 -2.49 1.08
CA GLN A 458 6.78 -3.62 2.00
C GLN A 458 8.23 -4.13 2.10
N PRO A 459 8.91 -3.88 3.22
CA PRO A 459 10.28 -4.33 3.38
C PRO A 459 10.37 -5.85 3.29
N GLN A 460 11.44 -6.33 2.71
CA GLN A 460 11.74 -7.76 2.70
C GLN A 460 11.99 -8.19 4.14
N ALA A 461 11.14 -9.07 4.64
CA ALA A 461 11.27 -9.66 5.95
C ALA A 461 11.37 -11.18 5.80
N PRO A 462 12.14 -11.86 6.67
CA PRO A 462 12.15 -13.33 6.71
C PRO A 462 10.74 -13.84 7.01
N MET A 463 10.50 -15.11 6.65
CA MET A 463 9.25 -15.77 7.01
C MET A 463 9.05 -15.77 8.53
N VAL A 464 7.89 -15.28 8.94
CA VAL A 464 7.49 -15.24 10.35
C VAL A 464 6.21 -16.07 10.55
N PRO A 465 6.02 -16.68 11.70
CA PRO A 465 4.93 -17.62 11.93
C PRO A 465 3.54 -16.95 11.94
N VAL A 466 3.43 -15.67 12.33
CA VAL A 466 2.16 -14.95 12.37
C VAL A 466 2.02 -14.02 11.17
N GLN A 467 0.95 -14.19 10.41
CA GLN A 467 0.62 -13.36 9.24
C GLN A 467 -0.66 -12.58 9.51
N ILE A 468 -0.56 -11.25 9.59
CA ILE A 468 -1.70 -10.34 9.71
C ILE A 468 -2.05 -9.89 8.30
N VAL A 469 -3.23 -10.23 7.83
CA VAL A 469 -3.64 -10.07 6.42
C VAL A 469 -5.00 -9.37 6.31
N GLY A 470 -5.21 -8.68 5.21
CA GLY A 470 -6.55 -8.23 4.81
C GLY A 470 -7.40 -9.39 4.29
N LEU A 471 -8.71 -9.15 4.16
CA LEU A 471 -9.68 -10.17 3.76
C LEU A 471 -9.39 -10.74 2.35
N LEU A 472 -9.06 -9.88 1.40
CA LEU A 472 -8.74 -10.29 0.02
C LEU A 472 -7.42 -11.07 -0.05
N GLU A 473 -6.46 -10.69 0.77
CA GLU A 473 -5.13 -11.26 0.79
C GLU A 473 -5.09 -12.63 1.48
N ALA A 474 -6.11 -12.96 2.29
CA ALA A 474 -6.26 -14.27 2.90
C ALA A 474 -6.68 -15.36 1.90
N SER A 475 -7.11 -14.98 0.68
CA SER A 475 -7.56 -15.94 -0.33
C SER A 475 -6.50 -16.96 -0.70
N GLY A 476 -6.85 -18.23 -0.60
CA GLY A 476 -5.97 -19.34 -0.98
C GLY A 476 -4.84 -19.63 0.01
N LEU A 477 -4.65 -18.80 1.05
CA LEU A 477 -3.69 -19.08 2.11
C LEU A 477 -4.22 -20.17 3.05
N ARG A 478 -3.29 -20.93 3.64
CA ARG A 478 -3.60 -21.98 4.64
C ARG A 478 -2.82 -21.76 5.92
N PHE A 479 -3.50 -21.94 7.04
CA PHE A 479 -2.96 -21.75 8.38
C PHE A 479 -3.24 -22.98 9.25
N ASP A 480 -2.46 -23.18 10.27
CA ASP A 480 -2.79 -24.16 11.30
C ASP A 480 -3.87 -23.57 12.23
N HIS A 481 -3.76 -22.27 12.51
CA HIS A 481 -4.69 -21.49 13.33
C HIS A 481 -5.05 -20.18 12.65
N LEU A 482 -6.33 -19.86 12.60
CA LEU A 482 -6.85 -18.66 11.96
C LEU A 482 -7.76 -17.88 12.90
N TRP A 483 -7.57 -16.57 13.00
CA TRP A 483 -8.47 -15.65 13.68
C TRP A 483 -8.95 -14.58 12.70
N VAL A 484 -10.27 -14.39 12.62
CA VAL A 484 -10.89 -13.39 11.74
C VAL A 484 -11.62 -12.37 12.61
N LEU A 485 -11.22 -11.10 12.55
CA LEU A 485 -11.76 -10.00 13.34
C LEU A 485 -12.88 -9.25 12.61
N GLY A 486 -13.66 -8.49 13.37
CA GLY A 486 -14.50 -7.40 12.84
C GLY A 486 -15.73 -7.84 12.05
N LEU A 487 -16.27 -9.01 12.36
CA LEU A 487 -17.43 -9.54 11.65
C LEU A 487 -18.74 -9.12 12.30
N GLN A 488 -19.03 -7.82 12.22
CA GLN A 488 -20.32 -7.24 12.60
C GLN A 488 -21.29 -7.23 11.40
N ASP A 489 -22.57 -7.14 11.68
CA ASP A 489 -23.67 -7.12 10.68
C ASP A 489 -23.57 -5.93 9.71
N GLU A 490 -23.03 -4.80 10.15
CA GLU A 490 -22.82 -3.62 9.33
C GLU A 490 -21.68 -3.76 8.31
N ASN A 491 -20.69 -4.62 8.62
CA ASN A 491 -19.47 -4.79 7.83
C ASN A 491 -19.49 -6.08 7.01
N TRP A 492 -20.28 -7.09 7.43
CA TRP A 492 -20.26 -8.41 6.84
C TRP A 492 -21.65 -9.08 6.82
N PRO A 493 -22.35 -9.09 5.65
CA PRO A 493 -21.94 -8.55 4.34
C PRO A 493 -21.76 -7.03 4.33
N ALA A 494 -20.87 -6.53 3.48
CA ALA A 494 -20.72 -5.10 3.28
C ALA A 494 -21.95 -4.50 2.58
N ALA A 495 -22.21 -3.22 2.83
CA ALA A 495 -23.24 -2.50 2.07
C ALA A 495 -22.81 -2.34 0.60
N PRO A 496 -23.73 -2.46 -0.36
CA PRO A 496 -23.42 -2.26 -1.76
C PRO A 496 -22.95 -0.82 -2.03
N ARG A 497 -21.96 -0.69 -2.90
CA ARG A 497 -21.39 0.60 -3.32
C ARG A 497 -21.17 0.58 -4.83
N PRO A 498 -22.27 0.70 -5.63
CA PRO A 498 -22.14 0.71 -7.09
C PRO A 498 -21.28 1.88 -7.54
N HIS A 499 -20.54 1.67 -8.62
CA HIS A 499 -19.62 2.68 -9.14
C HIS A 499 -20.39 3.89 -9.69
N PRO A 500 -20.08 5.15 -9.27
CA PRO A 500 -20.87 6.34 -9.62
C PRO A 500 -20.88 6.64 -11.14
N PHE A 501 -19.78 6.33 -11.84
CA PHE A 501 -19.64 6.62 -13.29
C PHE A 501 -20.28 5.57 -14.20
N LEU A 502 -20.87 4.52 -13.67
CA LEU A 502 -21.54 3.49 -14.45
C LEU A 502 -23.05 3.46 -14.13
N PRO A 503 -23.94 3.25 -15.13
CA PRO A 503 -25.38 3.20 -14.90
C PRO A 503 -25.76 2.11 -13.88
N PRO A 504 -26.44 2.41 -12.77
CA PRO A 504 -26.75 1.42 -11.73
C PRO A 504 -27.59 0.23 -12.24
N ALA A 505 -28.51 0.46 -13.16
CA ALA A 505 -29.31 -0.61 -13.77
C ALA A 505 -28.43 -1.60 -14.56
N LEU A 506 -27.41 -1.10 -15.24
CA LEU A 506 -26.48 -1.90 -16.01
C LEU A 506 -25.55 -2.70 -15.10
N GLN A 507 -25.05 -2.08 -14.02
CA GLN A 507 -24.24 -2.75 -13.03
C GLN A 507 -24.98 -3.93 -12.39
N ARG A 508 -26.25 -3.72 -12.02
CA ARG A 508 -27.12 -4.79 -11.48
C ARG A 508 -27.31 -5.91 -12.49
N ARG A 509 -27.68 -5.57 -13.73
CA ARG A 509 -27.94 -6.55 -14.79
C ARG A 509 -26.74 -7.44 -15.10
N LEU A 510 -25.54 -6.85 -15.12
CA LEU A 510 -24.28 -7.55 -15.42
C LEU A 510 -23.64 -8.18 -14.17
N GLY A 511 -24.17 -7.95 -12.98
CA GLY A 511 -23.66 -8.50 -11.73
C GLY A 511 -22.27 -7.97 -11.35
N LEU A 512 -22.02 -6.67 -11.58
CA LEU A 512 -20.74 -6.05 -11.21
C LEU A 512 -20.47 -6.17 -9.70
N PRO A 513 -19.22 -6.16 -9.27
CA PRO A 513 -18.88 -6.09 -7.85
C PRO A 513 -19.57 -4.90 -7.18
N HIS A 514 -19.99 -5.07 -5.96
CA HIS A 514 -20.62 -4.04 -5.11
C HIS A 514 -21.93 -3.44 -5.66
N ALA A 515 -22.53 -4.04 -6.70
CA ALA A 515 -23.69 -3.47 -7.37
C ALA A 515 -25.01 -3.68 -6.61
N THR A 516 -25.15 -4.76 -5.84
CA THR A 516 -26.41 -5.10 -5.13
C THR A 516 -26.15 -5.79 -3.79
N PRO A 517 -27.13 -5.72 -2.84
CA PRO A 517 -27.04 -6.45 -1.56
C PRO A 517 -26.89 -7.97 -1.74
N GLU A 518 -27.58 -8.55 -2.73
CA GLU A 518 -27.53 -9.99 -3.01
C GLU A 518 -26.11 -10.40 -3.44
N ARG A 519 -25.49 -9.58 -4.29
CA ARG A 519 -24.09 -9.81 -4.73
C ARG A 519 -23.11 -9.75 -3.57
N GLU A 520 -23.27 -8.79 -2.67
CA GLU A 520 -22.43 -8.67 -1.47
C GLU A 520 -22.65 -9.85 -0.50
N LEU A 521 -23.89 -10.29 -0.34
CA LEU A 521 -24.21 -11.45 0.48
C LEU A 521 -23.61 -12.75 -0.08
N ASP A 522 -23.70 -12.98 -1.39
CA ASP A 522 -23.12 -14.16 -2.04
C ASP A 522 -21.60 -14.15 -1.93
N TYR A 523 -20.97 -13.00 -2.15
CA TYR A 523 -19.55 -12.82 -1.94
C TYR A 523 -19.14 -13.12 -0.49
N ALA A 524 -19.84 -12.56 0.48
CA ALA A 524 -19.56 -12.77 1.89
C ALA A 524 -19.73 -14.23 2.31
N ARG A 525 -20.76 -14.93 1.79
CA ARG A 525 -20.96 -16.37 2.03
C ARG A 525 -19.81 -17.21 1.49
N GLN A 526 -19.41 -16.97 0.26
CA GLN A 526 -18.29 -17.68 -0.37
C GLN A 526 -16.99 -17.45 0.41
N ARG A 527 -16.72 -16.21 0.79
CA ARG A 527 -15.53 -15.85 1.59
C ARG A 527 -15.55 -16.49 2.97
N THR A 528 -16.69 -16.47 3.67
CA THR A 528 -16.82 -17.12 4.97
C THR A 528 -16.53 -18.61 4.88
N ALA A 529 -17.07 -19.29 3.87
CA ALA A 529 -16.80 -20.71 3.65
C ALA A 529 -15.32 -21.01 3.37
N GLN A 530 -14.65 -20.15 2.59
CA GLN A 530 -13.22 -20.26 2.33
C GLN A 530 -12.39 -20.05 3.59
N LEU A 531 -12.71 -19.03 4.40
CA LEU A 531 -12.03 -18.75 5.66
C LEU A 531 -12.19 -19.91 6.66
N ILE A 532 -13.38 -20.51 6.76
CA ILE A 532 -13.61 -21.72 7.57
C ILE A 532 -12.66 -22.83 7.13
N SER A 533 -12.46 -23.02 5.83
CA SER A 533 -11.59 -24.07 5.31
C SER A 533 -10.09 -23.72 5.27
N ALA A 534 -9.74 -22.48 5.63
CA ALA A 534 -8.36 -22.00 5.55
C ALA A 534 -7.47 -22.36 6.75
N GLY A 535 -8.07 -22.90 7.84
CA GLY A 535 -7.34 -23.33 9.03
C GLY A 535 -7.88 -24.59 9.65
N SER A 536 -7.09 -25.28 10.47
CA SER A 536 -7.55 -26.42 11.26
C SER A 536 -8.38 -25.98 12.48
N GLU A 537 -8.02 -24.84 13.08
CA GLU A 537 -8.77 -24.12 14.09
C GLU A 537 -9.07 -22.71 13.57
N VAL A 538 -10.34 -22.33 13.56
CA VAL A 538 -10.78 -21.01 13.04
C VAL A 538 -11.66 -20.30 14.05
N VAL A 539 -11.26 -19.11 14.46
CA VAL A 539 -12.02 -18.27 15.38
C VAL A 539 -12.49 -17.02 14.65
N PHE A 540 -13.78 -16.76 14.69
CA PHE A 540 -14.39 -15.53 14.20
C PHE A 540 -14.76 -14.63 15.37
N SER A 541 -14.41 -13.35 15.31
CA SER A 541 -14.77 -12.43 16.39
C SER A 541 -15.57 -11.23 15.92
N SER A 542 -16.38 -10.71 16.83
CA SER A 542 -17.13 -9.46 16.68
C SER A 542 -17.11 -8.66 17.97
N ALA A 543 -17.13 -7.33 17.85
CA ALA A 543 -17.29 -6.43 18.98
C ALA A 543 -18.79 -6.22 19.30
N ARG A 544 -19.11 -6.02 20.59
CA ARG A 544 -20.47 -5.64 21.03
C ARG A 544 -20.73 -4.15 20.88
N MET A 545 -19.68 -3.34 20.96
CA MET A 545 -19.79 -1.88 20.99
C MET A 545 -18.71 -1.21 20.14
N GLU A 546 -19.08 -0.09 19.51
CA GLU A 546 -18.17 0.90 18.93
C GLU A 546 -18.51 2.27 19.52
N GLY A 547 -17.67 2.76 20.44
CA GLY A 547 -18.05 3.90 21.29
C GLY A 547 -19.28 3.55 22.12
N ASP A 548 -20.34 4.35 22.01
CA ASP A 548 -21.62 4.15 22.70
C ASP A 548 -22.66 3.35 21.88
N ARG A 549 -22.29 2.92 20.67
CA ARG A 549 -23.19 2.20 19.76
C ARG A 549 -23.08 0.69 19.95
N LEU A 550 -24.23 0.03 20.12
CA LEU A 550 -24.32 -1.42 20.14
C LEU A 550 -24.20 -1.98 18.72
N LEU A 551 -23.42 -3.04 18.57
CA LEU A 551 -23.20 -3.78 17.35
C LEU A 551 -23.77 -5.20 17.50
N ALA A 552 -24.23 -5.78 16.39
CA ALA A 552 -24.61 -7.18 16.31
C ALA A 552 -23.58 -8.00 15.54
N PRO A 553 -23.36 -9.28 15.90
CA PRO A 553 -22.56 -10.18 15.08
C PRO A 553 -23.16 -10.36 13.69
N SER A 554 -22.31 -10.55 12.70
CA SER A 554 -22.75 -10.88 11.34
C SER A 554 -23.70 -12.08 11.32
N PRO A 555 -24.81 -12.02 10.56
CA PRO A 555 -25.74 -13.16 10.43
C PRO A 555 -25.06 -14.40 9.86
N LEU A 556 -23.95 -14.27 9.14
CA LEU A 556 -23.17 -15.39 8.60
C LEU A 556 -22.39 -16.18 9.67
N MET A 557 -22.36 -15.68 10.92
CA MET A 557 -21.69 -16.32 12.06
C MET A 557 -22.68 -17.09 12.97
N GLN A 558 -24.00 -16.96 12.76
CA GLN A 558 -24.98 -17.46 13.69
C GLN A 558 -24.95 -18.98 13.89
N ASP A 559 -24.62 -19.72 12.85
CA ASP A 559 -24.54 -21.19 12.87
C ASP A 559 -23.23 -21.72 13.50
N LEU A 560 -22.27 -20.84 13.81
CA LEU A 560 -21.04 -21.24 14.46
C LEU A 560 -21.23 -21.32 15.99
N PRO A 561 -20.63 -22.33 16.66
CA PRO A 561 -20.69 -22.44 18.11
C PRO A 561 -20.01 -21.22 18.76
N GLU A 562 -20.73 -20.59 19.68
CA GLU A 562 -20.17 -19.51 20.48
C GLU A 562 -19.28 -20.08 21.58
N ARG A 563 -18.05 -19.60 21.69
CA ARG A 563 -17.12 -19.95 22.75
C ARG A 563 -16.77 -18.72 23.58
N LEU A 564 -16.58 -18.92 24.87
CA LEU A 564 -16.03 -17.90 25.74
C LEU A 564 -14.52 -17.79 25.50
N PRO A 565 -13.90 -16.61 25.71
CA PRO A 565 -12.46 -16.43 25.59
C PRO A 565 -11.64 -17.46 26.37
N GLU A 566 -12.11 -17.84 27.55
CA GLU A 566 -11.50 -18.85 28.42
C GLU A 566 -11.43 -20.22 27.74
N ALA A 567 -12.47 -20.61 27.04
CA ALA A 567 -12.56 -21.92 26.36
C ALA A 567 -11.57 -22.08 25.19
N ILE A 568 -10.99 -20.98 24.71
CA ILE A 568 -9.97 -20.96 23.66
C ILE A 568 -8.57 -20.65 24.20
N GLY A 569 -8.39 -20.72 25.53
CA GLY A 569 -7.08 -20.62 26.20
C GLY A 569 -6.56 -19.19 26.31
N LEU A 570 -7.42 -18.21 26.51
CA LEU A 570 -7.04 -16.80 26.66
C LEU A 570 -6.97 -16.30 28.11
N ASP A 571 -7.16 -17.18 29.11
CA ASP A 571 -7.32 -16.83 30.53
C ASP A 571 -6.09 -16.24 31.20
N GLU A 572 -4.92 -16.73 30.84
CA GLU A 572 -3.70 -16.49 31.65
C GLU A 572 -2.66 -15.59 30.99
N LEU A 573 -2.86 -15.18 29.76
CA LEU A 573 -1.83 -14.43 29.03
C LEU A 573 -1.97 -12.92 29.23
N LEU A 574 -1.55 -12.46 30.42
CA LEU A 574 -1.41 -11.04 30.70
C LEU A 574 -0.34 -10.42 29.78
N CYS A 575 -0.63 -9.26 29.20
CA CYS A 575 0.43 -8.47 28.57
C CYS A 575 1.33 -7.84 29.63
N HIS A 576 2.56 -7.45 29.27
CA HIS A 576 3.49 -6.81 30.20
C HIS A 576 2.88 -5.58 30.88
N ARG A 577 2.06 -4.82 30.19
CA ARG A 577 1.33 -3.67 30.74
C ARG A 577 0.39 -4.08 31.87
N ASP A 578 -0.38 -5.17 31.68
CA ASP A 578 -1.30 -5.67 32.73
C ASP A 578 -0.51 -6.14 33.96
N VAL A 579 0.66 -6.77 33.76
CA VAL A 579 1.55 -7.19 34.85
C VAL A 579 2.07 -5.97 35.61
N ILE A 580 2.56 -4.95 34.91
CA ILE A 580 3.04 -3.71 35.51
C ILE A 580 1.92 -3.03 36.32
N HIS A 581 0.72 -2.90 35.75
CA HIS A 581 -0.41 -2.29 36.44
C HIS A 581 -0.88 -3.09 37.66
N ARG A 582 -0.84 -4.41 37.62
CA ARG A 582 -1.17 -5.27 38.77
C ARG A 582 -0.16 -5.19 39.88
N GLN A 583 1.14 -5.13 39.53
CA GLN A 583 2.21 -5.04 40.54
C GLN A 583 2.25 -3.68 41.23
N ARG A 584 1.75 -2.62 40.62
CA ARG A 584 1.70 -1.24 41.14
C ARG A 584 3.05 -0.78 41.71
N ARG A 585 4.15 -1.29 41.16
CA ARG A 585 5.50 -0.84 41.52
C ARG A 585 5.82 0.40 40.70
N THR A 586 6.09 1.50 41.39
CA THR A 586 6.63 2.73 40.78
C THR A 586 8.04 2.93 41.27
N GLU A 587 8.95 3.18 40.36
CA GLU A 587 10.31 3.57 40.67
C GLU A 587 10.47 5.04 40.29
N ALA A 588 10.98 5.83 41.21
CA ALA A 588 11.36 7.21 40.90
C ALA A 588 12.70 7.17 40.17
N TRP A 589 12.70 7.62 38.93
CA TRP A 589 13.92 7.73 38.13
C TRP A 589 14.26 9.21 37.93
N GLN A 590 15.51 9.57 38.24
CA GLN A 590 16.01 10.90 38.02
C GLN A 590 16.94 10.87 36.82
N ASP A 591 16.67 11.73 35.84
CA ASP A 591 17.55 11.91 34.71
C ASP A 591 18.66 12.90 35.07
N ASP A 592 19.82 12.36 35.42
CA ASP A 592 21.00 13.17 35.81
C ASP A 592 21.56 14.00 34.61
N HIS A 593 21.11 13.74 33.40
CA HIS A 593 21.45 14.51 32.20
C HIS A 593 20.41 15.59 31.85
N ALA A 594 19.27 15.60 32.52
CA ALA A 594 18.27 16.65 32.32
C ALA A 594 18.78 17.99 32.87
N VAL A 595 18.66 19.03 32.07
CA VAL A 595 18.99 20.40 32.52
C VAL A 595 18.02 20.78 33.63
N PRO A 596 18.52 21.16 34.85
CA PRO A 596 17.65 21.57 35.94
C PRO A 596 16.75 22.75 35.50
N LEU A 597 15.44 22.63 35.72
CA LEU A 597 14.53 23.75 35.53
C LEU A 597 14.89 24.86 36.56
N ALA A 598 14.95 26.09 36.07
CA ALA A 598 15.16 27.24 36.99
C ALA A 598 14.02 27.30 38.01
N ALA A 599 14.35 27.65 39.24
CA ALA A 599 13.36 27.80 40.31
C ALA A 599 12.27 28.81 39.88
N GLY A 600 11.03 28.36 39.83
CA GLY A 600 9.87 29.17 39.37
C GLY A 600 9.41 28.92 37.95
N SER A 601 10.01 27.99 37.19
CA SER A 601 9.58 27.60 35.83
C SER A 601 8.64 26.39 35.79
N ALA A 602 8.06 26.00 36.92
CA ALA A 602 6.95 25.02 36.90
C ALA A 602 5.70 25.66 36.31
N PRO A 603 4.93 24.93 35.43
CA PRO A 603 3.70 25.43 34.81
C PRO A 603 2.61 25.76 35.81
#